data_af10925084ac98555d008a3fa3e92fc1
#
_entry.id   af10925084ac98555d008a3fa3e92fc1
#
_cell.length_a   1.000
_cell.length_b   1.000
_cell.length_c   1.000
_cell.angle_alpha   90.00
_cell.angle_beta   90.00
_cell.angle_gamma   90.00
#
_symmetry.space_group_name_H-M   'P 1'
#
loop_
_entity.id
_entity.type
_entity.pdbx_description
1 polymer ?
#
loop_
_entity_poly.entity_id
_entity_poly.type
_entity_poly.pdbx_seq_one_letter_code
_entity_poly.pdbx_strand_id
1 'polypeptide(L)'
;SARAARVAWVERPLEDRIAAVIAGMEALGAVNKEIVPELARMMGRPVRYGGEFGGVEERIRHMASIATETLADIEVSEDAGFRRYIRRVPHGVIFVVAPWNYPYMTAINTIAPALIAGNAVVLKHATQTLLAGDRLAAAFHAGGVPEDVFVNLTLDHDTTLALIAERQFDFVNFTGSVGGGQAMERAAAGTFTGVGTELGGKDPGYVCL
;
A
#
# COMPACT_ATOMS: atom_id res chain seq x y z
N SER A 1 7.78 -10.23 -13.91
CA SER A 1 7.95 -8.85 -13.36
C SER A 1 6.59 -8.27 -13.01
N ALA A 2 6.53 -7.40 -12.01
CA ALA A 2 5.29 -6.77 -11.54
C ALA A 2 4.49 -6.09 -12.67
N ARG A 3 5.16 -5.39 -13.58
CA ARG A 3 4.52 -4.72 -14.72
C ARG A 3 3.81 -5.70 -15.67
N ALA A 4 4.39 -6.88 -15.94
CA ALA A 4 3.76 -7.91 -16.75
C ALA A 4 2.62 -8.62 -16.01
N ALA A 5 2.83 -8.97 -14.75
CA ALA A 5 1.84 -9.68 -13.93
C ALA A 5 0.56 -8.84 -13.69
N ARG A 6 0.70 -7.52 -13.60
CA ARG A 6 -0.43 -6.60 -13.47
C ARG A 6 -1.46 -6.74 -14.60
N VAL A 7 -1.03 -7.05 -15.81
CA VAL A 7 -1.95 -7.16 -16.96
C VAL A 7 -3.02 -8.21 -16.68
N ALA A 8 -2.63 -9.40 -16.26
CA ALA A 8 -3.56 -10.45 -15.91
C ALA A 8 -4.35 -10.14 -14.61
N TRP A 9 -3.74 -9.38 -13.67
CA TRP A 9 -4.40 -8.99 -12.44
C TRP A 9 -5.54 -8.00 -12.66
N VAL A 10 -5.35 -6.98 -13.49
CA VAL A 10 -6.38 -5.97 -13.76
C VAL A 10 -7.55 -6.53 -14.57
N GLU A 11 -7.33 -7.60 -15.35
CA GLU A 11 -8.37 -8.28 -16.10
C GLU A 11 -9.29 -9.14 -15.22
N ARG A 12 -8.89 -9.47 -13.99
CA ARG A 12 -9.77 -10.16 -13.04
C ARG A 12 -10.96 -9.27 -12.68
N PRO A 13 -12.18 -9.83 -12.51
CA PRO A 13 -13.31 -9.10 -11.96
C PRO A 13 -12.95 -8.37 -10.68
N LEU A 14 -13.58 -7.22 -10.43
CA LEU A 14 -13.32 -6.42 -9.21
C LEU A 14 -13.59 -7.24 -7.95
N GLU A 15 -14.66 -8.03 -7.95
CA GLU A 15 -15.07 -8.91 -6.84
C GLU A 15 -14.00 -9.94 -6.50
N ASP A 16 -13.34 -10.50 -7.52
CA ASP A 16 -12.26 -11.49 -7.32
C ASP A 16 -11.01 -10.84 -6.71
N ARG A 17 -10.69 -9.60 -7.11
CA ARG A 17 -9.59 -8.84 -6.51
C ARG A 17 -9.88 -8.46 -5.06
N ILE A 18 -11.12 -8.04 -4.77
CA ILE A 18 -11.59 -7.77 -3.40
C ILE A 18 -11.49 -9.05 -2.56
N ALA A 19 -12.00 -10.17 -3.07
CA ALA A 19 -11.97 -11.44 -2.36
C ALA A 19 -10.53 -11.88 -2.02
N ALA A 20 -9.59 -11.74 -2.96
CA ALA A 20 -8.19 -12.07 -2.72
C ALA A 20 -7.55 -11.16 -1.66
N VAL A 21 -7.86 -9.87 -1.66
CA VAL A 21 -7.35 -8.91 -0.65
C VAL A 21 -7.93 -9.21 0.73
N ILE A 22 -9.23 -9.55 0.83
CA ILE A 22 -9.86 -9.96 2.09
C ILE A 22 -9.25 -11.27 2.60
N ALA A 23 -9.07 -12.26 1.73
CA ALA A 23 -8.44 -13.53 2.12
C ALA A 23 -6.99 -13.33 2.60
N GLY A 24 -6.24 -12.41 1.99
CA GLY A 24 -4.91 -12.01 2.47
C GLY A 24 -4.95 -11.37 3.86
N MET A 25 -5.92 -10.51 4.12
CA MET A 25 -6.15 -9.95 5.45
C MET A 25 -6.45 -11.05 6.48
N GLU A 26 -7.31 -11.99 6.16
CA GLU A 26 -7.65 -13.11 7.05
C GLU A 26 -6.43 -13.99 7.34
N ALA A 27 -5.60 -14.26 6.33
CA ALA A 27 -4.34 -14.97 6.51
C ALA A 27 -3.37 -14.21 7.43
N LEU A 28 -3.30 -12.88 7.33
CA LEU A 28 -2.53 -12.04 8.27
C LEU A 28 -3.07 -12.14 9.70
N GLY A 29 -4.40 -12.14 9.85
CA GLY A 29 -5.06 -12.29 11.14
C GLY A 29 -4.76 -13.63 11.82
N ALA A 30 -4.68 -14.70 11.05
CA ALA A 30 -4.36 -16.04 11.54
C ALA A 30 -2.99 -16.11 12.24
N VAL A 31 -2.02 -15.30 11.78
CA VAL A 31 -0.66 -15.23 12.36
C VAL A 31 -0.45 -14.05 13.33
N ASN A 32 -1.52 -13.34 13.71
CA ASN A 32 -1.40 -12.14 14.58
C ASN A 32 -0.74 -12.45 15.94
N LYS A 33 -0.91 -13.65 16.48
CA LYS A 33 -0.26 -14.09 17.74
C LYS A 33 1.28 -14.14 17.61
N GLU A 34 1.79 -14.40 16.43
CA GLU A 34 3.22 -14.38 16.12
C GLU A 34 3.72 -12.95 15.87
N ILE A 35 2.91 -12.13 15.20
CA ILE A 35 3.21 -10.73 14.87
C ILE A 35 3.41 -9.90 16.15
N VAL A 36 2.60 -10.08 17.18
CA VAL A 36 2.67 -9.28 18.42
C VAL A 36 4.06 -9.28 19.07
N PRO A 37 4.69 -10.45 19.36
CA PRO A 37 6.05 -10.48 19.90
C PRO A 37 7.11 -10.01 18.89
N GLU A 38 6.90 -10.16 17.58
CA GLU A 38 7.78 -9.63 16.55
C GLU A 38 7.81 -8.09 16.58
N LEU A 39 6.65 -7.44 16.66
CA LEU A 39 6.54 -6.00 16.83
C LEU A 39 7.24 -5.50 18.09
N ALA A 40 7.10 -6.23 19.19
CA ALA A 40 7.78 -5.88 20.43
C ALA A 40 9.31 -5.88 20.28
N ARG A 41 9.87 -6.86 19.55
CA ARG A 41 11.32 -6.95 19.28
C ARG A 41 11.80 -5.90 18.30
N MET A 42 11.04 -5.63 17.24
CA MET A 42 11.44 -4.71 16.16
C MET A 42 11.32 -3.24 16.55
N MET A 43 10.27 -2.86 17.27
CA MET A 43 9.97 -1.45 17.51
C MET A 43 9.74 -1.09 18.98
N GLY A 44 9.89 -2.03 19.91
CA GLY A 44 9.70 -1.77 21.35
C GLY A 44 8.25 -1.63 21.78
N ARG A 45 7.27 -1.97 20.97
CA ARG A 45 5.85 -1.94 21.36
C ARG A 45 5.59 -2.96 22.47
N PRO A 46 5.07 -2.54 23.63
CA PRO A 46 4.74 -3.50 24.69
C PRO A 46 3.71 -4.52 24.22
N VAL A 47 3.98 -5.80 24.47
CA VAL A 47 3.12 -6.93 24.06
C VAL A 47 1.66 -6.76 24.53
N ARG A 48 1.43 -6.11 25.68
CA ARG A 48 0.09 -5.82 26.22
C ARG A 48 -0.80 -4.97 25.31
N TYR A 49 -0.21 -4.20 24.41
CA TYR A 49 -0.97 -3.40 23.44
C TYR A 49 -1.37 -4.17 22.20
N GLY A 50 -0.95 -5.43 22.08
CA GLY A 50 -1.28 -6.27 20.95
C GLY A 50 -0.61 -5.85 19.64
N GLY A 51 -1.16 -6.35 18.54
CA GLY A 51 -0.76 -5.99 17.17
C GLY A 51 -1.63 -4.87 16.60
N GLU A 52 -1.58 -4.75 15.27
CA GLU A 52 -2.34 -3.75 14.51
C GLU A 52 -3.54 -4.34 13.78
N PHE A 53 -3.78 -5.65 13.93
CA PHE A 53 -4.70 -6.38 13.07
C PHE A 53 -6.12 -5.80 13.05
N GLY A 54 -6.67 -5.37 14.19
CA GLY A 54 -8.01 -4.76 14.22
C GLY A 54 -8.12 -3.51 13.31
N GLY A 55 -7.10 -2.65 13.32
CA GLY A 55 -7.05 -1.49 12.44
C GLY A 55 -6.80 -1.85 10.97
N VAL A 56 -6.03 -2.90 10.71
CA VAL A 56 -5.83 -3.44 9.34
C VAL A 56 -7.14 -3.97 8.79
N GLU A 57 -7.86 -4.78 9.56
CA GLU A 57 -9.15 -5.35 9.18
C GLU A 57 -10.19 -4.28 8.90
N GLU A 58 -10.36 -3.31 9.79
CA GLU A 58 -11.28 -2.19 9.61
C GLU A 58 -11.03 -1.45 8.30
N ARG A 59 -9.76 -1.11 8.00
CA ARG A 59 -9.39 -0.39 6.78
C ARG A 59 -9.65 -1.20 5.52
N ILE A 60 -9.24 -2.45 5.49
CA ILE A 60 -9.44 -3.30 4.30
C ILE A 60 -10.92 -3.52 4.03
N ARG A 61 -11.72 -3.81 5.07
CA ARG A 61 -13.16 -3.99 4.91
C ARG A 61 -13.86 -2.71 4.43
N HIS A 62 -13.47 -1.55 4.97
CA HIS A 62 -13.97 -0.27 4.51
C HIS A 62 -13.64 -0.03 3.04
N MET A 63 -12.36 -0.17 2.64
CA MET A 63 -11.94 0.04 1.25
C MET A 63 -12.62 -0.94 0.29
N ALA A 64 -12.79 -2.20 0.70
CA ALA A 64 -13.53 -3.19 -0.08
C ALA A 64 -15.00 -2.80 -0.27
N SER A 65 -15.65 -2.29 0.79
CA SER A 65 -17.08 -1.93 0.74
C SER A 65 -17.40 -0.76 -0.20
N ILE A 66 -16.46 0.20 -0.33
CA ILE A 66 -16.65 1.38 -1.19
C ILE A 66 -16.08 1.20 -2.61
N ALA A 67 -15.37 0.09 -2.88
CA ALA A 67 -14.58 -0.06 -4.10
C ALA A 67 -15.43 0.00 -5.38
N THR A 68 -16.58 -0.65 -5.41
CA THR A 68 -17.45 -0.69 -6.60
C THR A 68 -17.94 0.70 -6.99
N GLU A 69 -18.40 1.49 -6.04
CA GLU A 69 -18.84 2.86 -6.29
C GLU A 69 -17.65 3.77 -6.64
N THR A 70 -16.56 3.67 -5.87
CA THR A 70 -15.40 4.54 -6.03
C THR A 70 -14.67 4.30 -7.36
N LEU A 71 -14.64 3.07 -7.87
CA LEU A 71 -13.96 2.71 -9.12
C LEU A 71 -14.87 2.78 -10.35
N ALA A 72 -16.18 3.01 -10.18
CA ALA A 72 -17.11 3.15 -11.28
C ALA A 72 -16.75 4.31 -12.21
N ASP A 73 -17.11 4.18 -13.49
CA ASP A 73 -17.01 5.27 -14.46
C ASP A 73 -17.92 6.44 -14.01
N ILE A 74 -17.48 7.66 -14.17
CA ILE A 74 -18.26 8.87 -13.92
C ILE A 74 -18.95 9.25 -15.23
N GLU A 75 -20.25 9.06 -15.33
CA GLU A 75 -21.04 9.54 -16.47
C GLU A 75 -21.16 11.05 -16.41
N VAL A 76 -20.80 11.74 -17.49
CA VAL A 76 -20.78 13.21 -17.53
C VAL A 76 -22.07 13.74 -18.14
N SER A 77 -22.48 13.27 -19.31
CA SER A 77 -23.73 13.60 -19.95
C SER A 77 -23.94 12.77 -21.22
N GLU A 78 -25.19 12.49 -21.58
CA GLU A 78 -25.55 12.10 -22.93
C GLU A 78 -25.95 13.37 -23.70
N ASP A 79 -25.20 13.74 -24.71
CA ASP A 79 -25.50 14.88 -25.55
C ASP A 79 -25.21 14.56 -27.02
N ALA A 80 -26.17 14.87 -27.90
CA ALA A 80 -26.06 14.79 -29.36
C ALA A 80 -25.52 13.43 -29.90
N GLY A 81 -25.89 12.30 -29.27
CA GLY A 81 -25.48 10.95 -29.71
C GLY A 81 -24.08 10.51 -29.29
N PHE A 82 -23.46 11.23 -28.38
CA PHE A 82 -22.17 10.87 -27.79
C PHE A 82 -22.35 10.48 -26.32
N ARG A 83 -21.81 9.30 -25.92
CA ARG A 83 -21.65 8.91 -24.52
C ARG A 83 -20.31 9.48 -24.02
N ARG A 84 -20.35 10.31 -22.96
CA ARG A 84 -19.19 10.93 -22.33
C ARG A 84 -19.03 10.42 -20.91
N TYR A 85 -17.86 9.93 -20.57
CA TYR A 85 -17.58 9.44 -19.22
C TYR A 85 -16.10 9.61 -18.87
N ILE A 86 -15.81 9.63 -17.58
CA ILE A 86 -14.44 9.59 -17.05
C ILE A 86 -14.23 8.20 -16.49
N ARG A 87 -13.28 7.47 -17.07
CA ARG A 87 -12.91 6.14 -16.60
C ARG A 87 -11.72 6.22 -15.66
N ARG A 88 -11.84 5.56 -14.50
CA ARG A 88 -10.72 5.36 -13.60
C ARG A 88 -9.93 4.15 -14.05
N VAL A 89 -8.62 4.34 -14.28
CA VAL A 89 -7.70 3.29 -14.69
C VAL A 89 -6.58 3.16 -13.67
N PRO A 90 -6.04 1.93 -13.44
CA PRO A 90 -4.91 1.76 -12.54
C PRO A 90 -3.68 2.52 -13.02
N HIS A 91 -2.89 3.06 -12.11
CA HIS A 91 -1.62 3.71 -12.43
C HIS A 91 -0.60 2.75 -13.06
N GLY A 92 -0.53 1.52 -12.55
CA GLY A 92 0.45 0.53 -13.01
C GLY A 92 1.13 -0.18 -11.86
N VAL A 93 2.40 0.10 -11.64
CA VAL A 93 3.20 -0.40 -10.52
C VAL A 93 3.31 0.71 -9.47
N ILE A 94 2.74 0.46 -8.29
CA ILE A 94 2.78 1.37 -7.14
C ILE A 94 3.95 0.98 -6.24
N PHE A 95 4.83 1.92 -5.95
CA PHE A 95 5.88 1.73 -4.95
C PHE A 95 5.44 2.27 -3.60
N VAL A 96 5.37 1.40 -2.61
CA VAL A 96 4.96 1.73 -1.24
C VAL A 96 6.19 1.74 -0.35
N VAL A 97 6.55 2.89 0.19
CA VAL A 97 7.62 3.05 1.17
C VAL A 97 6.99 3.28 2.54
N ALA A 98 6.97 2.23 3.35
CA ALA A 98 6.23 2.18 4.61
C ALA A 98 7.10 2.50 5.84
N PRO A 99 6.55 3.18 6.87
CA PRO A 99 7.25 3.56 8.08
C PRO A 99 7.27 2.43 9.12
N TRP A 100 8.00 2.67 10.21
CA TRP A 100 8.18 1.71 11.30
C TRP A 100 7.15 1.80 12.44
N ASN A 101 6.51 2.96 12.63
CA ASN A 101 5.71 3.23 13.83
C ASN A 101 4.35 2.51 13.87
N TYR A 102 3.70 2.34 12.71
CA TYR A 102 2.51 1.51 12.49
C TYR A 102 2.71 0.67 11.22
N PRO A 103 3.62 -0.33 11.28
CA PRO A 103 4.13 -0.99 10.09
C PRO A 103 3.07 -1.68 9.23
N TYR A 104 2.06 -2.28 9.82
CA TYR A 104 0.97 -2.93 9.07
C TYR A 104 -0.09 -1.92 8.63
N MET A 105 -0.65 -1.15 9.57
CA MET A 105 -1.75 -0.23 9.29
C MET A 105 -1.40 0.81 8.24
N THR A 106 -0.21 1.41 8.33
CA THR A 106 0.21 2.46 7.41
C THR A 106 0.45 1.91 6.00
N ALA A 107 1.09 0.75 5.89
CA ALA A 107 1.31 0.09 4.61
C ALA A 107 -0.01 -0.28 3.93
N ILE A 108 -0.97 -0.81 4.68
CA ILE A 108 -2.29 -1.24 4.15
C ILE A 108 -3.10 -0.08 3.57
N ASN A 109 -2.96 1.13 4.08
CA ASN A 109 -3.65 2.30 3.54
C ASN A 109 -3.41 2.51 2.03
N THR A 110 -2.26 2.04 1.52
CA THR A 110 -1.94 2.09 0.10
C THR A 110 -2.03 0.72 -0.57
N ILE A 111 -1.55 -0.34 0.07
CA ILE A 111 -1.50 -1.69 -0.53
C ILE A 111 -2.90 -2.18 -0.90
N ALA A 112 -3.84 -2.13 0.03
CA ALA A 112 -5.18 -2.69 -0.20
C ALA A 112 -5.93 -1.98 -1.34
N PRO A 113 -6.09 -0.65 -1.36
CA PRO A 113 -6.79 0.03 -2.45
C PRO A 113 -6.03 -0.08 -3.78
N ALA A 114 -4.68 -0.12 -3.78
CA ALA A 114 -3.90 -0.31 -4.98
C ALA A 114 -4.17 -1.67 -5.63
N LEU A 115 -4.15 -2.76 -4.86
CA LEU A 115 -4.45 -4.10 -5.33
C LEU A 115 -5.90 -4.23 -5.81
N ILE A 116 -6.87 -3.73 -5.04
CA ILE A 116 -8.28 -3.73 -5.41
C ILE A 116 -8.51 -2.96 -6.73
N ALA A 117 -7.84 -1.83 -6.92
CA ALA A 117 -7.93 -1.05 -8.15
C ALA A 117 -7.21 -1.68 -9.36
N GLY A 118 -6.51 -2.81 -9.19
CA GLY A 118 -5.85 -3.54 -10.27
C GLY A 118 -4.40 -3.11 -10.55
N ASN A 119 -3.75 -2.42 -9.60
CA ASN A 119 -2.32 -2.14 -9.66
C ASN A 119 -1.50 -3.34 -9.19
N ALA A 120 -0.23 -3.40 -9.61
CA ALA A 120 0.79 -4.15 -8.90
C ALA A 120 1.41 -3.27 -7.81
N VAL A 121 1.89 -3.88 -6.75
CA VAL A 121 2.50 -3.19 -5.61
C VAL A 121 3.89 -3.74 -5.35
N VAL A 122 4.85 -2.85 -5.23
CA VAL A 122 6.17 -3.14 -4.69
C VAL A 122 6.27 -2.44 -3.34
N LEU A 123 6.47 -3.22 -2.28
CA LEU A 123 6.61 -2.72 -0.92
C LEU A 123 8.08 -2.67 -0.53
N LYS A 124 8.51 -1.56 0.03
CA LYS A 124 9.79 -1.39 0.74
C LYS A 124 9.49 -0.95 2.16
N HIS A 125 9.71 -1.84 3.10
CA HIS A 125 9.47 -1.52 4.51
C HIS A 125 10.63 -0.77 5.16
N ALA A 126 10.39 -0.06 6.27
CA ALA A 126 11.44 0.54 7.06
C ALA A 126 12.42 -0.53 7.57
N THR A 127 13.72 -0.22 7.60
CA THR A 127 14.77 -1.14 8.03
C THR A 127 14.52 -1.72 9.42
N GLN A 128 13.89 -0.95 10.30
CA GLN A 128 13.57 -1.36 11.66
C GLN A 128 12.47 -2.44 11.73
N THR A 129 11.60 -2.52 10.72
CA THR A 129 10.40 -3.40 10.72
C THR A 129 10.30 -4.25 9.46
N LEU A 130 11.43 -4.76 8.95
CA LEU A 130 11.50 -5.54 7.71
C LEU A 130 10.57 -6.75 7.70
N LEU A 131 10.48 -7.48 8.82
CA LEU A 131 9.64 -8.67 8.93
C LEU A 131 8.14 -8.36 8.68
N ALA A 132 7.69 -7.13 8.92
CA ALA A 132 6.32 -6.75 8.60
C ALA A 132 6.03 -6.82 7.10
N GLY A 133 6.99 -6.45 6.25
CA GLY A 133 6.88 -6.61 4.81
C GLY A 133 6.78 -8.08 4.37
N ASP A 134 7.58 -8.96 4.97
CA ASP A 134 7.56 -10.40 4.68
C ASP A 134 6.23 -11.03 5.10
N ARG A 135 5.71 -10.66 6.28
CA ARG A 135 4.40 -11.11 6.77
C ARG A 135 3.25 -10.66 5.87
N LEU A 136 3.29 -9.41 5.40
CA LEU A 136 2.30 -8.89 4.44
C LEU A 136 2.37 -9.66 3.11
N ALA A 137 3.56 -9.85 2.55
CA ALA A 137 3.72 -10.59 1.31
C ALA A 137 3.19 -12.02 1.43
N ALA A 138 3.62 -12.76 2.45
CA ALA A 138 3.16 -14.13 2.69
C ALA A 138 1.63 -14.21 2.85
N ALA A 139 1.03 -13.28 3.59
CA ALA A 139 -0.41 -13.27 3.83
C ALA A 139 -1.21 -12.99 2.54
N PHE A 140 -0.82 -11.99 1.75
CA PHE A 140 -1.52 -11.67 0.50
C PHE A 140 -1.34 -12.75 -0.56
N HIS A 141 -0.16 -13.38 -0.63
CA HIS A 141 0.05 -14.55 -1.51
C HIS A 141 -0.84 -15.73 -1.10
N ALA A 142 -0.94 -16.03 0.20
CA ALA A 142 -1.86 -17.02 0.71
C ALA A 142 -3.34 -16.71 0.40
N GLY A 143 -3.70 -15.42 0.32
CA GLY A 143 -5.01 -14.93 -0.09
C GLY A 143 -5.28 -15.01 -1.59
N GLY A 144 -4.29 -15.40 -2.41
CA GLY A 144 -4.44 -15.55 -3.86
C GLY A 144 -4.03 -14.32 -4.69
N VAL A 145 -3.39 -13.32 -4.08
CA VAL A 145 -2.68 -12.26 -4.81
C VAL A 145 -1.40 -12.87 -5.39
N PRO A 146 -1.17 -12.80 -6.72
CA PRO A 146 0.03 -13.39 -7.32
C PRO A 146 1.32 -12.76 -6.78
N GLU A 147 2.36 -13.58 -6.62
CA GLU A 147 3.67 -13.15 -6.09
C GLU A 147 4.28 -11.99 -6.87
N ASP A 148 4.13 -11.98 -8.20
CA ASP A 148 4.60 -10.89 -9.06
C ASP A 148 3.70 -9.63 -9.02
N VAL A 149 2.49 -9.71 -8.46
CA VAL A 149 1.58 -8.57 -8.31
C VAL A 149 1.82 -7.84 -6.98
N PHE A 150 2.16 -8.58 -5.93
CA PHE A 150 2.59 -7.98 -4.67
C PHE A 150 3.98 -8.47 -4.30
N VAL A 151 4.95 -7.58 -4.34
CA VAL A 151 6.37 -7.88 -4.12
C VAL A 151 6.88 -7.09 -2.91
N ASN A 152 7.51 -7.77 -1.94
CA ASN A 152 8.25 -7.10 -0.88
C ASN A 152 9.75 -7.10 -1.20
N LEU A 153 10.40 -5.94 -1.11
CA LEU A 153 11.83 -5.78 -1.37
C LEU A 153 12.54 -5.13 -0.18
N THR A 154 13.65 -5.71 0.20
CA THR A 154 14.60 -5.09 1.15
C THR A 154 15.59 -4.25 0.36
N LEU A 155 15.48 -2.93 0.47
CA LEU A 155 16.29 -1.96 -0.26
C LEU A 155 16.89 -0.94 0.71
N ASP A 156 18.13 -0.50 0.42
CA ASP A 156 18.69 0.69 1.04
C ASP A 156 18.11 1.99 0.46
N HIS A 157 18.50 3.13 1.01
CA HIS A 157 17.98 4.42 0.56
C HIS A 157 18.46 4.79 -0.83
N ASP A 158 19.73 4.55 -1.15
CA ASP A 158 20.34 4.94 -2.43
C ASP A 158 19.70 4.14 -3.58
N THR A 159 19.59 2.84 -3.42
CA THR A 159 18.88 1.97 -4.39
C THR A 159 17.42 2.37 -4.54
N THR A 160 16.74 2.70 -3.43
CA THR A 160 15.36 3.18 -3.45
C THR A 160 15.21 4.42 -4.32
N LEU A 161 16.07 5.43 -4.11
CA LEU A 161 16.03 6.68 -4.87
C LEU A 161 16.40 6.47 -6.34
N ALA A 162 17.41 5.61 -6.62
CA ALA A 162 17.83 5.28 -7.98
C ALA A 162 16.68 4.65 -8.77
N LEU A 163 15.97 3.68 -8.21
CA LEU A 163 14.83 3.02 -8.88
C LEU A 163 13.70 4.00 -9.21
N ILE A 164 13.46 4.99 -8.35
CA ILE A 164 12.47 6.06 -8.61
C ILE A 164 12.95 6.94 -9.77
N ALA A 165 14.20 7.41 -9.73
CA ALA A 165 14.79 8.26 -10.76
C ALA A 165 14.84 7.56 -12.13
N GLU A 166 15.04 6.24 -12.15
CA GLU A 166 15.01 5.39 -13.34
C GLU A 166 13.60 5.04 -13.85
N ARG A 167 12.55 5.57 -13.23
CA ARG A 167 11.14 5.36 -13.62
C ARG A 167 10.72 3.89 -13.58
N GLN A 168 11.20 3.13 -12.59
CA GLN A 168 10.78 1.73 -12.42
C GLN A 168 9.33 1.61 -11.92
N PHE A 169 8.77 2.71 -11.38
CA PHE A 169 7.42 2.77 -10.81
C PHE A 169 6.57 3.84 -11.51
N ASP A 170 5.25 3.64 -11.53
CA ASP A 170 4.30 4.57 -12.12
C ASP A 170 3.73 5.55 -11.06
N PHE A 171 3.80 5.18 -9.78
CA PHE A 171 3.44 6.03 -8.64
C PHE A 171 4.24 5.62 -7.41
N VAL A 172 4.63 6.59 -6.59
CA VAL A 172 5.32 6.37 -5.31
C VAL A 172 4.43 6.86 -4.18
N ASN A 173 4.17 6.02 -3.19
CA ASN A 173 3.54 6.41 -1.92
C ASN A 173 4.56 6.28 -0.80
N PHE A 174 4.84 7.37 -0.14
CA PHE A 174 5.79 7.45 0.97
C PHE A 174 5.10 7.91 2.25
N THR A 175 5.28 7.15 3.32
CA THR A 175 4.91 7.58 4.66
C THR A 175 6.15 7.58 5.56
N GLY A 176 6.45 8.75 6.16
CA GLY A 176 7.63 8.87 7.00
C GLY A 176 8.01 10.31 7.34
N SER A 177 9.30 10.59 7.46
CA SER A 177 9.80 11.92 7.80
C SER A 177 9.68 12.91 6.64
N VAL A 178 9.61 14.21 6.97
CA VAL A 178 9.61 15.29 5.97
C VAL A 178 10.84 15.20 5.06
N GLY A 179 12.04 14.97 5.62
CA GLY A 179 13.26 14.81 4.83
C GLY A 179 13.23 13.62 3.88
N GLY A 180 12.61 12.50 4.32
CA GLY A 180 12.38 11.32 3.47
C GLY A 180 11.43 11.63 2.31
N GLY A 181 10.30 12.30 2.58
CA GLY A 181 9.35 12.73 1.55
C GLY A 181 10.01 13.63 0.50
N GLN A 182 10.76 14.63 0.95
CA GLN A 182 11.52 15.50 0.06
C GLN A 182 12.55 14.74 -0.80
N ALA A 183 13.15 13.68 -0.27
CA ALA A 183 14.07 12.84 -1.03
C ALA A 183 13.33 12.06 -2.14
N MET A 184 12.13 11.52 -1.85
CA MET A 184 11.28 10.85 -2.85
C MET A 184 10.86 11.82 -3.97
N GLU A 185 10.41 13.02 -3.61
CA GLU A 185 10.01 14.04 -4.58
C GLU A 185 11.19 14.45 -5.47
N ARG A 186 12.38 14.67 -4.88
CA ARG A 186 13.59 14.99 -5.67
C ARG A 186 13.97 13.86 -6.62
N ALA A 187 13.88 12.61 -6.19
CA ALA A 187 14.18 11.47 -7.04
C ALA A 187 13.18 11.32 -8.21
N ALA A 188 11.92 11.66 -7.97
CA ALA A 188 10.87 11.63 -8.99
C ALA A 188 10.88 12.87 -9.91
N ALA A 189 11.61 13.92 -9.58
CA ALA A 189 11.63 15.16 -10.35
C ALA A 189 12.05 14.92 -11.82
N GLY A 190 11.26 15.44 -12.76
CA GLY A 190 11.49 15.28 -14.20
C GLY A 190 11.10 13.91 -14.77
N THR A 191 10.64 12.96 -13.95
CA THR A 191 10.22 11.63 -14.41
C THR A 191 8.73 11.53 -14.76
N PHE A 192 7.92 12.49 -14.35
CA PHE A 192 6.46 12.47 -14.38
C PHE A 192 5.82 11.37 -13.52
N THR A 193 6.59 10.69 -12.66
CA THR A 193 6.08 9.76 -11.67
C THR A 193 5.38 10.54 -10.56
N GLY A 194 4.12 10.23 -10.27
CA GLY A 194 3.37 10.85 -9.17
C GLY A 194 3.94 10.41 -7.82
N VAL A 195 3.99 11.34 -6.86
CA VAL A 195 4.42 11.06 -5.49
C VAL A 195 3.32 11.49 -4.52
N GLY A 196 2.80 10.54 -3.75
CA GLY A 196 1.94 10.79 -2.61
C GLY A 196 2.74 10.69 -1.32
N THR A 197 2.59 11.67 -0.45
CA THR A 197 3.34 11.71 0.81
C THR A 197 2.42 11.87 2.02
N GLU A 198 2.70 11.08 3.05
CA GLU A 198 2.15 11.23 4.40
C GLU A 198 3.32 11.46 5.35
N LEU A 199 3.44 12.67 5.87
CA LEU A 199 4.62 13.14 6.60
C LEU A 199 4.29 13.42 8.07
N GLY A 200 5.32 13.76 8.88
CA GLY A 200 5.18 13.97 10.31
C GLY A 200 4.14 15.04 10.69
N GLY A 201 3.56 14.90 11.87
CA GLY A 201 2.60 15.82 12.45
C GLY A 201 3.23 16.73 13.52
N LYS A 202 2.46 17.75 13.94
CA LYS A 202 2.80 18.67 15.02
C LYS A 202 1.60 18.81 15.96
N ASP A 203 1.24 17.72 16.59
CA ASP A 203 0.16 17.73 17.57
C ASP A 203 0.54 18.59 18.78
N PRO A 204 -0.36 19.48 19.26
CA PRO A 204 -0.08 20.29 20.42
C PRO A 204 -0.07 19.42 21.69
N GLY A 205 0.94 19.61 22.53
CA GLY A 205 1.02 19.03 23.87
C GLY A 205 0.78 20.10 24.93
N TYR A 206 -0.16 19.86 25.85
CA TYR A 206 -0.37 20.72 27.02
C TYR A 206 -0.02 19.94 28.29
N VAL A 207 0.94 20.48 29.06
CA VAL A 207 1.34 19.91 30.36
C VAL A 207 0.83 20.82 31.44
N CYS A 208 -0.09 20.31 32.29
CA CYS A 208 -0.52 21.00 33.49
C CYS A 208 0.61 21.00 34.51
N LEU A 209 0.84 22.15 35.19
CA LEU A 209 1.76 22.27 36.30
C LEU A 209 1.13 21.64 37.56
#